data_8275cc7c1d292bd3b0a59b11cc377195
#
_entry.id   8275cc7c1d292bd3b0a59b11cc377195
#
_cell.length_a   1.000
_cell.length_b   1.000
_cell.length_c   1.000
_cell.angle_alpha   90.00
_cell.angle_beta   90.00
_cell.angle_gamma   90.00
#
_symmetry.space_group_name_H-M   'P 1'
#
loop_
_entity.id
_entity.type
_entity.pdbx_description
1 polymer ?
#
loop_
_entity_poly.entity_id
_entity_poly.type
_entity_poly.pdbx_seq_one_letter_code
_entity_poly.pdbx_strand_id
1 'polypeptide(L)'
;AGEWHELKKMLPDFNGKRVLDLGCGFGWHCRYAIERGATFALGIDLSGKMLDKAREINPSPSIEYKRIAIEDFDFAPNSFDIVISSLTFHYLESFDTVCTEVYKCLTQEGVFVLCGTSRFYCLWQSRLDLRFGRETCALAGGSLFSRGNPACSFFGRGCNQIS
;
A
#
# COMPACT_ATOMS: atom_id res chain seq x y z
N ALA A 1 12.44 4.98 -14.32
CA ALA A 1 11.51 5.89 -15.04
C ALA A 1 10.16 5.22 -15.38
N GLY A 2 10.13 3.89 -15.55
CA GLY A 2 8.91 3.16 -15.93
C GLY A 2 7.94 2.89 -14.78
N GLU A 3 8.45 2.57 -13.61
CA GLU A 3 7.67 2.13 -12.45
C GLU A 3 6.68 3.20 -11.96
N TRP A 4 7.14 4.43 -11.74
CA TRP A 4 6.28 5.54 -11.32
C TRP A 4 5.16 5.83 -12.34
N HIS A 5 5.48 5.72 -13.65
CA HIS A 5 4.48 5.93 -14.70
C HIS A 5 3.34 4.91 -14.63
N GLU A 6 3.65 3.65 -14.38
CA GLU A 6 2.64 2.57 -14.27
C GLU A 6 1.87 2.66 -12.94
N LEU A 7 2.58 2.87 -11.81
CA LEU A 7 1.95 3.08 -10.50
C LEU A 7 0.92 4.22 -10.57
N LYS A 8 1.30 5.33 -11.17
CA LYS A 8 0.45 6.52 -11.30
C LYS A 8 -0.87 6.27 -12.04
N LYS A 9 -0.89 5.33 -13.00
CA LYS A 9 -2.13 4.95 -13.71
C LYS A 9 -3.10 4.17 -12.85
N MET A 10 -2.62 3.55 -11.78
CA MET A 10 -3.42 2.73 -10.85
C MET A 10 -3.89 3.52 -9.64
N LEU A 11 -3.28 4.68 -9.37
CA LEU A 11 -3.67 5.52 -8.24
C LEU A 11 -5.08 6.08 -8.45
N PRO A 12 -5.94 6.01 -7.41
CA PRO A 12 -7.28 6.59 -7.46
C PRO A 12 -7.23 8.13 -7.35
N ASP A 13 -8.39 8.77 -7.41
CA ASP A 13 -8.52 10.18 -7.09
C ASP A 13 -8.20 10.43 -5.60
N PHE A 14 -7.30 11.37 -5.32
CA PHE A 14 -6.89 11.73 -3.96
C PHE A 14 -7.74 12.83 -3.33
N ASN A 15 -8.61 13.49 -4.10
CA ASN A 15 -9.34 14.65 -3.63
C ASN A 15 -10.18 14.33 -2.38
N GLY A 16 -9.92 15.04 -1.30
CA GLY A 16 -10.59 14.85 -0.02
C GLY A 16 -10.19 13.57 0.76
N LYS A 17 -9.19 12.82 0.31
CA LYS A 17 -8.80 11.51 0.85
C LYS A 17 -7.73 11.60 1.93
N ARG A 18 -7.73 10.61 2.84
CA ARG A 18 -6.68 10.35 3.82
C ARG A 18 -5.83 9.19 3.33
N VAL A 19 -4.53 9.39 3.26
CA VAL A 19 -3.58 8.48 2.60
C VAL A 19 -2.58 7.92 3.60
N LEU A 20 -2.29 6.63 3.52
CA LEU A 20 -1.20 5.96 4.22
C LEU A 20 -0.18 5.43 3.19
N ASP A 21 1.09 5.76 3.37
CA ASP A 21 2.21 5.28 2.56
C ASP A 21 3.09 4.35 3.39
N LEU A 22 3.04 3.06 3.08
CA LEU A 22 3.79 2.01 3.76
C LEU A 22 5.19 1.86 3.15
N GLY A 23 6.23 2.18 3.94
CA GLY A 23 7.59 2.25 3.45
C GLY A 23 7.82 3.50 2.59
N CYS A 24 7.44 4.65 3.14
CA CYS A 24 7.37 5.91 2.39
C CYS A 24 8.74 6.47 1.94
N GLY A 25 9.86 5.97 2.50
CA GLY A 25 11.18 6.46 2.18
C GLY A 25 11.29 7.98 2.32
N PHE A 26 11.55 8.67 1.23
CA PHE A 26 11.64 10.14 1.17
C PHE A 26 10.30 10.86 1.07
N GLY A 27 9.16 10.14 1.18
CA GLY A 27 7.83 10.74 1.23
C GLY A 27 7.28 11.25 -0.11
N TRP A 28 7.77 10.76 -1.23
CA TRP A 28 7.33 11.21 -2.56
C TRP A 28 5.85 10.93 -2.82
N HIS A 29 5.32 9.79 -2.39
CA HIS A 29 3.91 9.46 -2.54
C HIS A 29 3.03 10.31 -1.64
N CYS A 30 3.46 10.58 -0.39
CA CYS A 30 2.77 11.49 0.52
C CYS A 30 2.63 12.88 -0.10
N ARG A 31 3.74 13.43 -0.60
CA ARG A 31 3.74 14.73 -1.29
C ARG A 31 2.83 14.73 -2.50
N TYR A 32 2.95 13.72 -3.36
CA TYR A 32 2.11 13.60 -4.55
C TYR A 32 0.62 13.53 -4.20
N ALA A 33 0.24 12.78 -3.15
CA ALA A 33 -1.14 12.71 -2.69
C ALA A 33 -1.68 14.09 -2.27
N ILE A 34 -0.91 14.87 -1.49
CA ILE A 34 -1.31 16.22 -1.07
C ILE A 34 -1.40 17.17 -2.26
N GLU A 35 -0.46 17.13 -3.20
CA GLU A 35 -0.51 17.92 -4.44
C GLU A 35 -1.74 17.58 -5.31
N ARG A 36 -2.33 16.40 -5.13
CA ARG A 36 -3.56 15.92 -5.80
C ARG A 36 -4.82 16.06 -4.98
N GLY A 37 -4.79 16.81 -3.88
CA GLY A 37 -5.97 17.17 -3.11
C GLY A 37 -6.28 16.27 -1.92
N ALA A 38 -5.39 15.35 -1.53
CA ALA A 38 -5.54 14.63 -0.28
C ALA A 38 -5.56 15.61 0.90
N THR A 39 -6.41 15.33 1.89
CA THR A 39 -6.54 16.17 3.09
C THR A 39 -5.46 15.86 4.13
N PHE A 40 -4.95 14.63 4.10
CA PHE A 40 -3.94 14.15 5.03
C PHE A 40 -3.14 13.00 4.41
N ALA A 41 -1.85 12.94 4.66
CA ALA A 41 -1.00 11.81 4.33
C ALA A 41 -0.13 11.42 5.52
N LEU A 42 -0.07 10.13 5.82
CA LEU A 42 0.83 9.54 6.80
C LEU A 42 1.82 8.65 6.07
N GLY A 43 3.11 8.97 6.18
CA GLY A 43 4.20 8.09 5.74
C GLY A 43 4.80 7.33 6.90
N ILE A 44 4.92 6.02 6.78
CA ILE A 44 5.68 5.22 7.75
C ILE A 44 6.88 4.56 7.09
N ASP A 45 7.98 4.51 7.81
CA ASP A 45 9.23 3.85 7.39
C ASP A 45 10.03 3.41 8.60
N LEU A 46 10.83 2.37 8.47
CA LEU A 46 11.73 1.91 9.53
C LEU A 46 12.96 2.81 9.68
N SER A 47 13.39 3.45 8.60
CA SER A 47 14.59 4.28 8.53
C SER A 47 14.34 5.70 9.01
N GLY A 48 14.81 6.03 10.23
CA GLY A 48 14.77 7.39 10.75
C GLY A 48 15.45 8.40 9.82
N LYS A 49 16.57 8.03 9.19
CA LYS A 49 17.29 8.90 8.25
C LYS A 49 16.47 9.25 7.01
N MET A 50 15.69 8.30 6.48
CA MET A 50 14.77 8.55 5.37
C MET A 50 13.67 9.52 5.78
N LEU A 51 13.09 9.31 6.96
CA LEU A 51 12.02 10.17 7.47
C LEU A 51 12.50 11.58 7.79
N ASP A 52 13.71 11.74 8.32
CA ASP A 52 14.30 13.07 8.55
C ASP A 52 14.49 13.81 7.22
N LYS A 53 14.97 13.10 6.21
CA LYS A 53 15.09 13.67 4.86
C LYS A 53 13.72 13.94 4.24
N ALA A 54 12.71 13.09 4.46
CA ALA A 54 11.35 13.32 3.99
C ALA A 54 10.76 14.62 4.58
N ARG A 55 10.96 14.87 5.88
CA ARG A 55 10.52 16.11 6.54
C ARG A 55 11.21 17.35 5.99
N GLU A 56 12.48 17.23 5.64
CA GLU A 56 13.28 18.32 5.07
C GLU A 56 12.80 18.70 3.65
N ILE A 57 12.62 17.70 2.77
CA ILE A 57 12.36 17.94 1.34
C ILE A 57 10.88 18.04 0.99
N ASN A 58 9.99 17.51 1.83
CA ASN A 58 8.54 17.51 1.63
C ASN A 58 7.81 18.08 2.87
N PRO A 59 8.15 19.29 3.35
CA PRO A 59 7.46 19.88 4.49
C PRO A 59 6.02 20.23 4.10
N SER A 60 5.06 19.75 4.91
CA SER A 60 3.65 20.11 4.76
C SER A 60 2.93 19.87 6.08
N PRO A 61 2.04 20.78 6.51
CA PRO A 61 1.23 20.56 7.71
C PRO A 61 0.24 19.39 7.57
N SER A 62 -0.04 18.98 6.33
CA SER A 62 -0.94 17.85 6.01
C SER A 62 -0.19 16.51 5.86
N ILE A 63 1.12 16.49 6.05
CA ILE A 63 1.92 15.25 5.99
C ILE A 63 2.51 14.96 7.36
N GLU A 64 2.27 13.78 7.87
CA GLU A 64 2.91 13.24 9.07
C GLU A 64 3.85 12.08 8.69
N TYR A 65 5.01 12.00 9.36
CA TYR A 65 5.96 10.90 9.17
C TYR A 65 6.23 10.23 10.51
N LYS A 66 6.03 8.90 10.56
CA LYS A 66 6.26 8.08 11.76
C LYS A 66 7.25 6.96 11.50
N ARG A 67 8.15 6.73 12.45
CA ARG A 67 9.05 5.60 12.43
C ARG A 67 8.34 4.36 12.97
N ILE A 68 7.80 3.56 12.07
CA ILE A 68 7.06 2.33 12.37
C ILE A 68 7.47 1.29 11.32
N ALA A 69 7.79 0.07 11.76
CA ALA A 69 7.95 -1.05 10.85
C ALA A 69 6.60 -1.44 10.22
N ILE A 70 6.63 -1.88 8.98
CA ILE A 70 5.38 -2.28 8.27
C ILE A 70 4.68 -3.45 8.96
N GLU A 71 5.43 -4.31 9.64
CA GLU A 71 4.88 -5.43 10.40
C GLU A 71 4.23 -5.02 11.72
N ASP A 72 4.53 -3.82 12.23
CA ASP A 72 4.17 -3.36 13.57
C ASP A 72 3.08 -2.27 13.59
N PHE A 73 2.57 -1.84 12.41
CA PHE A 73 1.56 -0.80 12.44
C PHE A 73 0.20 -1.36 12.90
N ASP A 74 -0.45 -0.60 13.76
CA ASP A 74 -1.82 -0.84 14.21
C ASP A 74 -2.57 0.50 14.21
N PHE A 75 -3.39 0.72 13.20
CA PHE A 75 -4.22 1.92 13.08
C PHE A 75 -5.68 1.58 13.32
N ALA A 76 -6.42 2.55 13.83
CA ALA A 76 -7.86 2.40 14.05
C ALA A 76 -8.60 2.02 12.75
N PRO A 77 -9.69 1.27 12.84
CA PRO A 77 -10.52 0.96 11.68
C PRO A 77 -11.00 2.23 10.96
N ASN A 78 -11.12 2.15 9.64
CA ASN A 78 -11.60 3.26 8.80
C ASN A 78 -10.77 4.56 8.90
N SER A 79 -9.47 4.45 9.16
CA SER A 79 -8.57 5.61 9.30
C SER A 79 -8.12 6.18 7.97
N PHE A 80 -8.03 5.36 6.92
CA PHE A 80 -7.50 5.75 5.62
C PHE A 80 -8.43 5.36 4.48
N ASP A 81 -8.45 6.21 3.45
CA ASP A 81 -9.20 5.97 2.22
C ASP A 81 -8.33 5.33 1.14
N ILE A 82 -7.02 5.59 1.19
CA ILE A 82 -6.04 5.04 0.25
C ILE A 82 -4.81 4.59 1.03
N VAL A 83 -4.36 3.37 0.79
CA VAL A 83 -3.07 2.86 1.25
C VAL A 83 -2.20 2.60 0.04
N ILE A 84 -0.96 3.09 0.07
CA ILE A 84 0.04 2.89 -0.99
C ILE A 84 1.22 2.15 -0.39
N SER A 85 1.82 1.24 -1.15
CA SER A 85 3.13 0.70 -0.85
C SER A 85 3.89 0.42 -2.13
N SER A 86 5.11 0.95 -2.22
CA SER A 86 5.99 0.75 -3.37
C SER A 86 7.31 0.12 -2.94
N LEU A 87 7.66 -1.00 -3.60
CA LEU A 87 8.94 -1.71 -3.46
C LEU A 87 9.30 -2.22 -2.05
N THR A 88 8.37 -2.26 -1.12
CA THR A 88 8.67 -2.58 0.28
C THR A 88 8.34 -4.03 0.64
N PHE A 89 7.40 -4.64 -0.07
CA PHE A 89 6.80 -5.93 0.30
C PHE A 89 7.72 -7.17 0.11
N HIS A 90 8.84 -7.07 -0.62
CA HIS A 90 9.75 -8.20 -0.75
C HIS A 90 10.63 -8.46 0.49
N TYR A 91 10.56 -7.58 1.46
CA TYR A 91 11.30 -7.73 2.73
C TYR A 91 10.43 -8.24 3.87
N LEU A 92 9.11 -8.47 3.65
CA LEU A 92 8.19 -8.87 4.68
C LEU A 92 8.23 -10.38 4.93
N GLU A 93 8.23 -10.75 6.20
CA GLU A 93 8.10 -12.15 6.62
C GLU A 93 6.69 -12.69 6.41
N SER A 94 5.65 -11.84 6.59
CA SER A 94 4.24 -12.21 6.43
C SER A 94 3.46 -11.13 5.68
N PHE A 95 3.22 -11.37 4.41
CA PHE A 95 2.36 -10.52 3.58
C PHE A 95 0.90 -10.52 4.04
N ASP A 96 0.38 -11.69 4.43
CA ASP A 96 -1.02 -11.83 4.85
C ASP A 96 -1.35 -11.02 6.10
N THR A 97 -0.42 -10.96 7.06
CA THR A 97 -0.58 -10.14 8.28
C THR A 97 -0.69 -8.67 7.93
N VAL A 98 0.20 -8.16 7.08
CA VAL A 98 0.18 -6.75 6.65
C VAL A 98 -1.10 -6.44 5.88
N CYS A 99 -1.54 -7.31 4.98
CA CYS A 99 -2.80 -7.13 4.25
C CYS A 99 -4.02 -7.10 5.18
N THR A 100 -4.02 -7.91 6.22
CA THR A 100 -5.09 -7.92 7.24
C THR A 100 -5.16 -6.58 7.97
N GLU A 101 -4.02 -6.02 8.39
CA GLU A 101 -3.98 -4.71 9.05
C GLU A 101 -4.32 -3.56 8.09
N VAL A 102 -3.89 -3.63 6.83
CA VAL A 102 -4.31 -2.69 5.80
C VAL A 102 -5.82 -2.72 5.62
N TYR A 103 -6.40 -3.91 5.47
CA TYR A 103 -7.84 -4.08 5.33
C TYR A 103 -8.61 -3.49 6.51
N LYS A 104 -8.15 -3.71 7.74
CA LYS A 104 -8.75 -3.18 8.96
C LYS A 104 -8.73 -1.65 8.99
N CYS A 105 -7.61 -1.02 8.62
CA CYS A 105 -7.48 0.44 8.69
C CYS A 105 -8.10 1.20 7.49
N LEU A 106 -8.43 0.51 6.40
CA LEU A 106 -9.11 1.11 5.25
C LEU A 106 -10.60 1.39 5.54
N THR A 107 -11.13 2.45 4.93
CA THR A 107 -12.58 2.69 4.84
C THR A 107 -13.24 1.67 3.92
N GLN A 108 -14.56 1.53 4.00
CA GLN A 108 -15.33 0.55 3.20
C GLN A 108 -15.12 0.71 1.68
N GLU A 109 -14.93 1.93 1.19
CA GLU A 109 -14.62 2.25 -0.20
C GLU A 109 -13.11 2.44 -0.43
N GLY A 110 -12.29 2.02 0.55
CA GLY A 110 -10.86 2.22 0.56
C GLY A 110 -10.14 1.40 -0.51
N VAL A 111 -9.00 1.90 -0.94
CA VAL A 111 -8.17 1.29 -1.98
C VAL A 111 -6.77 1.04 -1.45
N PHE A 112 -6.26 -0.16 -1.67
CA PHE A 112 -4.86 -0.49 -1.44
C PHE A 112 -4.15 -0.67 -2.78
N VAL A 113 -3.14 0.15 -3.03
CA VAL A 113 -2.29 0.06 -4.24
C VAL A 113 -0.90 -0.35 -3.81
N LEU A 114 -0.44 -1.46 -4.36
CA LEU A 114 0.90 -1.93 -4.09
C LEU A 114 1.71 -2.16 -5.38
N CYS A 115 2.99 -1.85 -5.33
CA CYS A 115 3.94 -2.07 -6.40
C CYS A 115 5.07 -2.99 -5.92
N GLY A 116 5.27 -4.09 -6.62
CA GLY A 116 6.45 -4.95 -6.50
C GLY A 116 7.45 -4.69 -7.62
N THR A 117 8.59 -5.41 -7.61
CA THR A 117 9.69 -5.21 -8.58
C THR A 117 9.30 -5.45 -10.03
N SER A 118 8.27 -6.24 -10.31
CA SER A 118 7.85 -6.58 -11.68
C SER A 118 6.34 -6.50 -11.91
N ARG A 119 5.55 -6.20 -10.89
CA ARG A 119 4.09 -6.16 -10.99
C ARG A 119 3.47 -5.12 -10.07
N PHE A 120 2.34 -4.58 -10.51
CA PHE A 120 1.50 -3.63 -9.79
C PHE A 120 0.18 -4.29 -9.43
N TYR A 121 -0.34 -3.97 -8.25
CA TYR A 121 -1.60 -4.49 -7.76
C TYR A 121 -2.46 -3.36 -7.20
N CYS A 122 -3.75 -3.38 -7.51
CA CYS A 122 -4.74 -2.51 -6.89
C CYS A 122 -5.81 -3.38 -6.24
N LEU A 123 -6.01 -3.19 -4.95
CA LEU A 123 -6.96 -3.95 -4.14
C LEU A 123 -8.04 -3.00 -3.64
N TRP A 124 -9.32 -3.37 -3.80
CA TRP A 124 -10.46 -2.61 -3.31
C TRP A 124 -11.09 -3.34 -2.12
N GLN A 125 -11.37 -2.62 -1.04
CA GLN A 125 -11.98 -3.20 0.13
C GLN A 125 -13.42 -3.69 -0.11
N SER A 126 -14.22 -2.91 -0.84
CA SER A 126 -15.63 -3.23 -1.11
C SER A 126 -15.84 -4.42 -2.04
N ARG A 127 -14.81 -4.73 -2.81
CA ARG A 127 -14.81 -5.88 -3.71
C ARG A 127 -13.48 -6.56 -3.55
N LEU A 128 -13.30 -7.53 -2.80
CA LEU A 128 -12.08 -8.34 -2.65
C LEU A 128 -11.44 -8.76 -4.02
N ASP A 129 -11.41 -7.83 -4.96
CA ASP A 129 -10.98 -7.99 -6.35
C ASP A 129 -9.57 -7.45 -6.52
N LEU A 130 -8.63 -8.32 -6.81
CA LEU A 130 -7.29 -7.98 -7.29
C LEU A 130 -7.38 -7.56 -8.76
N ARG A 131 -7.04 -6.31 -9.07
CA ARG A 131 -6.83 -5.91 -10.47
C ARG A 131 -5.36 -6.00 -10.82
N PHE A 132 -5.06 -6.94 -11.69
CA PHE A 132 -3.76 -7.08 -12.34
C PHE A 132 -3.78 -6.33 -13.67
N GLY A 133 -3.08 -5.22 -13.77
CA GLY A 133 -2.97 -4.51 -15.03
C GLY A 133 -4.30 -4.36 -15.78
N ARG A 134 -4.82 -5.42 -16.38
CA ARG A 134 -6.12 -5.49 -17.08
C ARG A 134 -6.97 -6.68 -16.66
N GLU A 135 -6.51 -7.56 -15.79
CA GLU A 135 -7.24 -8.75 -15.34
C GLU A 135 -7.61 -8.62 -13.86
N THR A 136 -8.84 -8.99 -13.55
CA THR A 136 -9.39 -8.99 -12.20
C THR A 136 -9.27 -10.39 -11.61
N CYS A 137 -8.61 -10.53 -10.46
CA CYS A 137 -8.60 -11.77 -9.68
C CYS A 137 -9.41 -11.56 -8.41
N ALA A 138 -10.46 -12.36 -8.21
CA ALA A 138 -11.27 -12.33 -7.00
C ALA A 138 -10.56 -13.00 -5.83
N LEU A 139 -10.68 -12.44 -4.63
CA LEU A 139 -10.25 -13.06 -3.38
C LEU A 139 -11.36 -13.97 -2.88
N ALA A 140 -11.16 -15.27 -2.97
CA ALA A 140 -12.09 -16.25 -2.41
C ALA A 140 -11.71 -16.57 -0.96
N GLY A 141 -12.65 -16.39 -0.02
CA GLY A 141 -12.52 -16.90 1.35
C GLY A 141 -11.53 -16.19 2.26
N GLY A 142 -11.24 -14.89 2.04
CA GLY A 142 -10.35 -14.10 2.91
C GLY A 142 -8.85 -14.37 2.73
N SER A 143 -8.47 -15.21 1.78
CA SER A 143 -7.08 -15.43 1.38
C SER A 143 -6.77 -14.66 0.10
N LEU A 144 -5.67 -13.92 0.10
CA LEU A 144 -5.25 -13.10 -1.04
C LEU A 144 -4.88 -13.93 -2.28
N PHE A 145 -4.69 -15.24 -2.15
CA PHE A 145 -4.16 -16.09 -3.21
C PHE A 145 -4.78 -17.49 -3.23
N SER A 146 -5.43 -17.85 -4.32
CA SER A 146 -5.81 -19.23 -4.59
C SER A 146 -4.70 -19.99 -5.33
N ARG A 147 -4.60 -21.31 -5.14
CA ARG A 147 -3.69 -22.18 -5.90
C ARG A 147 -3.90 -21.98 -7.40
N GLY A 148 -2.83 -21.73 -8.14
CA GLY A 148 -2.85 -21.53 -9.59
C GLY A 148 -2.83 -20.09 -10.06
N ASN A 149 -2.91 -19.10 -9.16
CA ASN A 149 -2.76 -17.71 -9.53
C ASN A 149 -1.27 -17.36 -9.74
N PRO A 150 -0.86 -16.80 -10.88
CA PRO A 150 0.52 -16.39 -11.13
C PRO A 150 1.07 -15.38 -10.11
N ALA A 151 0.20 -14.68 -9.36
CA ALA A 151 0.59 -13.84 -8.24
C ALA A 151 1.17 -14.65 -7.06
N CYS A 152 0.70 -15.89 -6.81
CA CYS A 152 1.27 -16.75 -5.77
C CYS A 152 2.74 -17.12 -6.02
N SER A 153 3.16 -17.19 -7.28
CA SER A 153 4.54 -17.50 -7.63
C SER A 153 5.49 -16.33 -7.39
N PHE A 154 4.95 -15.11 -7.30
CA PHE A 154 5.75 -13.90 -7.11
C PHE A 154 6.17 -13.69 -5.65
N PHE A 155 5.30 -14.02 -4.71
CA PHE A 155 5.57 -13.85 -3.28
C PHE A 155 6.34 -15.01 -2.64
N GLY A 156 6.86 -15.94 -3.42
CA GLY A 156 7.76 -17.02 -2.98
C GLY A 156 7.17 -17.89 -1.88
N ARG A 157 7.58 -19.09 -1.83
CA ARG A 157 7.46 -20.22 -0.86
C ARG A 157 6.42 -20.20 0.27
N GLY A 158 5.70 -19.11 0.54
CA GLY A 158 4.64 -19.04 1.55
C GLY A 158 3.27 -19.55 1.08
N CYS A 159 3.04 -19.67 -0.23
CA CYS A 159 1.77 -20.15 -0.79
C CYS A 159 1.57 -21.68 -0.73
N ASN A 160 2.50 -22.43 -0.15
CA ASN A 160 2.45 -23.90 -0.19
C ASN A 160 1.70 -24.57 0.96
N GLN A 161 1.10 -23.82 1.87
CA GLN A 161 0.42 -24.41 3.02
C GLN A 161 -0.95 -23.77 3.28
N ILE A 162 -1.94 -24.16 2.51
CA ILE A 162 -3.30 -24.26 3.01
C ILE A 162 -3.94 -25.44 2.27
N SER A 163 -3.94 -26.56 2.93
CA SER A 163 -4.78 -27.72 2.63
C SER A 163 -6.18 -27.49 3.15
#